data_06174f27d2ba955e7eadf82f3cb55557
#
_entry.id   06174f27d2ba955e7eadf82f3cb55557
#
_cell.length_a   1.000
_cell.length_b   1.000
_cell.length_c   1.000
_cell.angle_alpha   90.00
_cell.angle_beta   90.00
_cell.angle_gamma   90.00
#
_symmetry.space_group_name_H-M   'P 1'
#
loop_
_entity.id
_entity.type
_entity.pdbx_description
1 polymer ?
#
loop_
_entity_poly.entity_id
_entity_poly.type
_entity_poly.pdbx_seq_one_letter_code
_entity_poly.pdbx_strand_id
1 'polypeptide(L)'
;MTSKKTILLVDDDIDLLENTSYMVKSMGHDVITAQDGLEAVLKYKDIRPNLTIMDIKMPKMDGFDAFFKMKQFDPDAKIILITAFSMDEKKHLKAKSMSLITTIHKPYSFEQLEEMVNKYA
;
A
#
# COMPACT_ATOMS: atom_id res chain seq x y z
N MET A 1 2.90 -20.99 11.88
CA MET A 1 2.14 -19.87 12.48
C MET A 1 2.69 -18.55 11.95
N THR A 2 1.84 -17.69 11.44
CA THR A 2 2.27 -16.41 10.86
C THR A 2 2.46 -15.40 11.98
N SER A 3 3.62 -14.73 12.01
CA SER A 3 3.87 -13.66 12.96
C SER A 3 2.96 -12.47 12.68
N LYS A 4 2.55 -11.78 13.73
CA LYS A 4 1.79 -10.55 13.63
C LYS A 4 2.64 -9.46 12.96
N LYS A 5 2.10 -8.82 11.95
CA LYS A 5 2.77 -7.77 11.18
C LYS A 5 1.97 -6.47 11.28
N THR A 6 2.58 -5.38 10.88
CA THR A 6 1.93 -4.08 10.77
C THR A 6 1.78 -3.73 9.30
N ILE A 7 0.55 -3.49 8.86
CA ILE A 7 0.21 -3.21 7.46
C ILE A 7 -0.33 -1.80 7.36
N LEU A 8 0.24 -0.99 6.49
CA LEU A 8 -0.27 0.34 6.17
C LEU A 8 -1.17 0.24 4.93
N LEU A 9 -2.42 0.64 5.08
CA LEU A 9 -3.40 0.66 3.99
C LEU A 9 -3.71 2.10 3.64
N VAL A 10 -3.60 2.46 2.36
CA VAL A 10 -3.78 3.84 1.90
C VAL A 10 -4.80 3.87 0.77
N ASP A 11 -5.89 4.58 0.99
CA ASP A 11 -6.97 4.75 0.00
C ASP A 11 -7.78 5.98 0.40
N ASP A 12 -8.20 6.80 -0.57
CA ASP A 12 -9.04 7.95 -0.29
C ASP A 12 -10.52 7.59 -0.18
N ASP A 13 -10.90 6.38 -0.60
CA ASP A 13 -12.25 5.84 -0.40
C ASP A 13 -12.35 5.25 1.01
N ILE A 14 -12.99 5.98 1.91
CA ILE A 14 -13.07 5.61 3.33
C ILE A 14 -13.77 4.27 3.53
N ASP A 15 -14.85 4.01 2.79
CA ASP A 15 -15.61 2.76 2.94
C ASP A 15 -14.78 1.56 2.53
N LEU A 16 -14.08 1.67 1.41
CA LEU A 16 -13.19 0.61 0.94
C LEU A 16 -12.04 0.41 1.93
N LEU A 17 -11.48 1.50 2.44
CA LEU A 17 -10.38 1.46 3.40
C LEU A 17 -10.80 0.72 4.68
N GLU A 18 -11.99 1.00 5.19
CA GLU A 18 -12.53 0.33 6.37
C GLU A 18 -12.74 -1.17 6.13
N ASN A 19 -13.31 -1.53 4.98
CA ASN A 19 -13.52 -2.93 4.61
C ASN A 19 -12.19 -3.69 4.49
N THR A 20 -11.22 -3.11 3.80
CA THR A 20 -9.91 -3.71 3.64
C THR A 20 -9.19 -3.83 4.98
N SER A 21 -9.31 -2.81 5.82
CA SER A 21 -8.74 -2.83 7.17
C SER A 21 -9.31 -3.99 7.99
N TYR A 22 -10.62 -4.18 7.94
CA TYR A 22 -11.27 -5.29 8.65
C TYR A 22 -10.73 -6.64 8.17
N MET A 23 -10.59 -6.80 6.85
CA MET A 23 -10.07 -8.04 6.28
C MET A 23 -8.65 -8.34 6.77
N VAL A 24 -7.78 -7.33 6.75
CA VAL A 24 -6.38 -7.52 7.17
C VAL A 24 -6.29 -7.79 8.67
N LYS A 25 -7.10 -7.11 9.47
CA LYS A 25 -7.16 -7.38 10.92
C LYS A 25 -7.62 -8.82 11.19
N SER A 26 -8.56 -9.33 10.39
CA SER A 26 -9.04 -10.70 10.54
C SER A 26 -7.96 -11.74 10.26
N MET A 27 -6.91 -11.36 9.55
CA MET A 27 -5.75 -12.21 9.32
C MET A 27 -4.76 -12.23 10.49
N GLY A 28 -5.02 -11.44 11.52
CA GLY A 28 -4.18 -11.39 12.71
C GLY A 28 -3.11 -10.31 12.71
N HIS A 29 -3.22 -9.32 11.83
CA HIS A 29 -2.23 -8.24 11.73
C HIS A 29 -2.76 -6.92 12.28
N ASP A 30 -1.85 -6.04 12.68
CA ASP A 30 -2.18 -4.65 12.99
C ASP A 30 -2.31 -3.86 11.71
N VAL A 31 -3.26 -2.93 11.68
CA VAL A 31 -3.51 -2.08 10.52
C VAL A 31 -3.40 -0.62 10.91
N ILE A 32 -2.71 0.13 10.05
CA ILE A 32 -2.65 1.58 10.10
C ILE A 32 -3.21 2.07 8.79
N THR A 33 -4.02 3.11 8.81
CA THR A 33 -4.67 3.63 7.61
C THR A 33 -4.25 5.06 7.32
N ALA A 34 -4.26 5.42 6.03
CA ALA A 34 -4.04 6.78 5.56
C ALA A 34 -4.98 7.04 4.39
N GLN A 35 -5.40 8.29 4.21
CA GLN A 35 -6.39 8.65 3.20
C GLN A 35 -5.81 9.40 1.99
N ASP A 36 -4.53 9.71 2.03
CA ASP A 36 -3.83 10.35 0.91
C ASP A 36 -2.34 10.04 1.00
N GLY A 37 -1.62 10.38 -0.07
CA GLY A 37 -0.19 10.06 -0.14
C GLY A 37 0.66 10.81 0.88
N LEU A 38 0.30 12.04 1.21
CA LEU A 38 1.04 12.83 2.19
C LEU A 38 0.94 12.22 3.58
N GLU A 39 -0.28 11.87 4.00
CA GLU A 39 -0.51 11.19 5.28
C GLU A 39 0.22 9.84 5.31
N ALA A 40 0.19 9.11 4.19
CA ALA A 40 0.88 7.82 4.10
C ALA A 40 2.38 7.95 4.33
N VAL A 41 3.02 8.95 3.72
CA VAL A 41 4.47 9.17 3.89
C VAL A 41 4.79 9.49 5.34
N LEU A 42 4.00 10.35 5.97
CA LEU A 42 4.22 10.73 7.36
C LEU A 42 4.07 9.53 8.30
N LYS A 43 3.03 8.74 8.11
CA LYS A 43 2.81 7.53 8.92
C LYS A 43 3.88 6.47 8.67
N TYR A 44 4.33 6.32 7.44
CA TYR A 44 5.41 5.39 7.13
C TYR A 44 6.68 5.74 7.89
N LYS A 45 7.06 7.01 7.90
CA LYS A 45 8.25 7.46 8.62
C LYS A 45 8.17 7.18 10.11
N ASP A 46 6.99 7.37 10.69
CA ASP A 46 6.77 7.22 12.12
C ASP A 46 6.75 5.75 12.55
N ILE A 47 6.10 4.91 11.78
CA ILE A 47 5.76 3.54 12.20
C ILE A 47 6.58 2.46 11.51
N ARG A 48 7.05 2.69 10.29
CA ARG A 48 7.80 1.70 9.50
C ARG A 48 7.05 0.37 9.38
N PRO A 49 5.88 0.34 8.71
CA PRO A 49 5.11 -0.89 8.59
C PRO A 49 5.86 -1.98 7.80
N ASN A 50 5.47 -3.22 8.00
CA ASN A 50 6.06 -4.35 7.30
C ASN A 50 5.66 -4.40 5.83
N LEU A 51 4.47 -3.89 5.50
CA LEU A 51 3.96 -3.85 4.13
C LEU A 51 3.04 -2.65 3.99
N THR A 52 3.13 -1.96 2.86
CA THR A 52 2.22 -0.88 2.49
C THR A 52 1.45 -1.27 1.25
N ILE A 53 0.12 -1.15 1.30
CA ILE A 53 -0.77 -1.37 0.16
C ILE A 53 -1.46 -0.03 -0.09
N MET A 54 -1.20 0.57 -1.26
CA MET A 54 -1.53 1.97 -1.50
C MET A 54 -2.15 2.18 -2.86
N ASP A 55 -3.30 2.88 -2.85
CA ASP A 55 -3.94 3.32 -4.08
C ASP A 55 -3.06 4.34 -4.81
N ILE A 56 -3.10 4.33 -6.15
CA ILE A 56 -2.32 5.28 -6.95
C ILE A 56 -3.04 6.63 -7.01
N LYS A 57 -4.33 6.64 -7.32
CA LYS A 57 -5.08 7.87 -7.54
C LYS A 57 -5.66 8.40 -6.24
N MET A 58 -5.02 9.43 -5.70
CA MET A 58 -5.42 10.05 -4.44
C MET A 58 -5.18 11.55 -4.49
N PRO A 59 -5.91 12.34 -3.67
CA PRO A 59 -5.66 13.78 -3.58
C PRO A 59 -4.34 14.09 -2.87
N LYS A 60 -3.88 15.33 -2.99
CA LYS A 60 -2.67 15.89 -2.36
C LYS A 60 -1.37 15.29 -2.90
N MET A 61 -1.22 13.98 -2.84
CA MET A 61 -0.05 13.28 -3.37
C MET A 61 -0.52 11.91 -3.83
N ASP A 62 -0.27 11.56 -5.09
CA ASP A 62 -0.67 10.25 -5.61
C ASP A 62 0.23 9.13 -5.08
N GLY A 63 -0.18 7.89 -5.35
CA GLY A 63 0.54 6.72 -4.84
C GLY A 63 1.95 6.58 -5.41
N PHE A 64 2.20 7.01 -6.64
CA PHE A 64 3.56 6.96 -7.18
C PHE A 64 4.48 7.94 -6.46
N ASP A 65 4.03 9.17 -6.26
CA ASP A 65 4.85 10.17 -5.59
C ASP A 65 5.11 9.80 -4.13
N ALA A 66 4.10 9.24 -3.46
CA ALA A 66 4.27 8.71 -2.12
C ALA A 66 5.27 7.55 -2.10
N PHE A 67 5.17 6.63 -3.06
CA PHE A 67 6.12 5.52 -3.23
C PHE A 67 7.54 6.03 -3.36
N PHE A 68 7.78 7.03 -4.23
CA PHE A 68 9.13 7.56 -4.42
C PHE A 68 9.68 8.16 -3.15
N LYS A 69 8.86 8.90 -2.40
CA LYS A 69 9.28 9.49 -1.13
C LYS A 69 9.59 8.42 -0.08
N MET A 70 8.75 7.41 0.03
CA MET A 70 9.00 6.30 0.95
C MET A 70 10.30 5.58 0.63
N LYS A 71 10.58 5.35 -0.65
CA LYS A 71 11.81 4.68 -1.08
C LYS A 71 13.06 5.53 -0.88
N GLN A 72 12.94 6.84 -0.97
CA GLN A 72 14.04 7.75 -0.63
C GLN A 72 14.40 7.65 0.84
N PHE A 73 13.39 7.53 1.68
CA PHE A 73 13.55 7.43 3.13
C PHE A 73 13.98 6.01 3.54
N ASP A 74 13.42 4.99 2.90
CA ASP A 74 13.67 3.60 3.23
C ASP A 74 13.72 2.77 1.93
N PRO A 75 14.92 2.54 1.38
CA PRO A 75 15.04 1.75 0.14
C PRO A 75 14.48 0.33 0.24
N ASP A 76 14.36 -0.21 1.44
CA ASP A 76 13.85 -1.56 1.67
C ASP A 76 12.34 -1.60 1.90
N ALA A 77 11.64 -0.47 1.76
CA ALA A 77 10.20 -0.41 1.93
C ALA A 77 9.49 -1.39 0.99
N LYS A 78 8.58 -2.19 1.54
CA LYS A 78 7.78 -3.14 0.78
C LYS A 78 6.45 -2.48 0.45
N ILE A 79 6.22 -2.20 -0.82
CA ILE A 79 5.06 -1.44 -1.25
C ILE A 79 4.38 -2.14 -2.43
N ILE A 80 3.06 -2.28 -2.33
CA ILE A 80 2.18 -2.74 -3.40
C ILE A 80 1.29 -1.56 -3.78
N LEU A 81 1.18 -1.27 -5.07
CA LEU A 81 0.31 -0.21 -5.56
C LEU A 81 -0.98 -0.81 -6.13
N ILE A 82 -2.07 -0.09 -5.97
CA ILE A 82 -3.40 -0.50 -6.44
C ILE A 82 -3.94 0.56 -7.39
N THR A 83 -4.53 0.12 -8.49
CA THR A 83 -5.12 1.03 -9.47
C THR A 83 -6.50 0.54 -9.94
N ALA A 84 -7.42 1.47 -10.18
CA ALA A 84 -8.71 1.20 -10.80
C ALA A 84 -8.72 1.57 -12.29
N PHE A 85 -7.73 2.35 -12.73
CA PHE A 85 -7.68 2.95 -14.07
C PHE A 85 -6.31 2.76 -14.68
N SER A 86 -6.14 3.28 -15.90
CA SER A 86 -4.82 3.33 -16.53
C SER A 86 -3.89 4.21 -15.70
N MET A 87 -2.63 3.85 -15.66
CA MET A 87 -1.63 4.55 -14.85
C MET A 87 -0.58 5.21 -15.75
N ASP A 88 0.16 6.15 -15.16
CA ASP A 88 1.26 6.81 -15.82
C ASP A 88 2.39 5.79 -16.06
N GLU A 89 2.63 5.46 -17.33
CA GLU A 89 3.62 4.44 -17.70
C GLU A 89 5.04 4.80 -17.26
N LYS A 90 5.40 6.08 -17.36
CA LYS A 90 6.75 6.52 -16.96
C LYS A 90 6.96 6.35 -15.47
N LYS A 91 6.00 6.79 -14.67
CA LYS A 91 6.07 6.63 -13.22
C LYS A 91 6.06 5.17 -12.83
N HIS A 92 5.26 4.35 -13.52
CA HIS A 92 5.21 2.91 -13.25
C HIS A 92 6.55 2.23 -13.52
N LEU A 93 7.18 2.55 -14.64
CA LEU A 93 8.50 2.01 -14.98
C LEU A 93 9.56 2.44 -13.95
N LYS A 94 9.52 3.71 -13.53
CA LYS A 94 10.43 4.19 -12.50
C LYS A 94 10.22 3.45 -11.18
N ALA A 95 8.96 3.25 -10.77
CA ALA A 95 8.66 2.53 -9.54
C ALA A 95 9.15 1.08 -9.60
N LYS A 96 8.98 0.42 -10.74
CA LYS A 96 9.50 -0.94 -10.95
C LYS A 96 11.01 -0.98 -10.78
N SER A 97 11.72 0.01 -11.27
CA SER A 97 13.18 0.09 -11.12
C SER A 97 13.61 0.31 -9.67
N MET A 98 12.71 0.75 -8.81
CA MET A 98 12.94 0.99 -7.39
C MET A 98 12.34 -0.10 -6.52
N SER A 99 12.21 -1.30 -7.04
CA SER A 99 11.76 -2.49 -6.30
C SER A 99 10.30 -2.40 -5.82
N LEU A 100 9.41 -1.87 -6.66
CA LEU A 100 7.98 -2.03 -6.45
C LEU A 100 7.65 -3.52 -6.47
N ILE A 101 6.93 -4.00 -5.46
CA ILE A 101 6.60 -5.43 -5.38
C ILE A 101 5.71 -5.84 -6.55
N THR A 102 4.55 -5.20 -6.67
CA THR A 102 3.60 -5.45 -7.75
C THR A 102 2.56 -4.34 -7.78
N THR A 103 1.75 -4.34 -8.83
CA THR A 103 0.59 -3.47 -8.98
C THR A 103 -0.62 -4.34 -9.23
N ILE A 104 -1.69 -4.13 -8.50
CA ILE A 104 -2.93 -4.88 -8.67
C ILE A 104 -4.07 -3.96 -9.07
N HIS A 105 -5.08 -4.53 -9.74
CA HIS A 105 -6.23 -3.78 -10.24
C HIS A 105 -7.44 -3.97 -9.32
N LYS A 106 -8.17 -2.88 -9.11
CA LYS A 106 -9.48 -2.95 -8.45
C LYS A 106 -10.53 -3.49 -9.43
N PRO A 107 -11.52 -4.23 -8.97
CA PRO A 107 -11.67 -4.75 -7.61
C PRO A 107 -10.76 -5.95 -7.38
N TYR A 108 -10.33 -6.15 -6.16
CA TYR A 108 -9.56 -7.34 -5.79
C TYR A 108 -10.36 -8.14 -4.74
N SER A 109 -10.16 -9.46 -4.75
CA SER A 109 -10.86 -10.35 -3.83
C SER A 109 -10.17 -10.43 -2.49
N PHE A 110 -10.89 -10.95 -1.50
CA PHE A 110 -10.29 -11.26 -0.19
C PHE A 110 -9.10 -12.22 -0.36
N GLU A 111 -9.25 -13.22 -1.23
CA GLU A 111 -8.18 -14.19 -1.48
C GLU A 111 -6.93 -13.55 -2.05
N GLN A 112 -7.07 -12.61 -2.97
CA GLN A 112 -5.93 -11.87 -3.52
C GLN A 112 -5.23 -11.06 -2.43
N LEU A 113 -6.00 -10.37 -1.59
CA LEU A 113 -5.47 -9.58 -0.50
C LEU A 113 -4.74 -10.47 0.51
N GLU A 114 -5.35 -11.58 0.90
CA GLU A 114 -4.76 -12.53 1.83
C GLU A 114 -3.45 -13.11 1.30
N GLU A 115 -3.45 -13.50 0.02
CA GLU A 115 -2.25 -14.03 -0.62
C GLU A 115 -1.10 -13.03 -0.61
N MET A 116 -1.38 -11.77 -0.93
CA MET A 116 -0.36 -10.72 -0.93
C MET A 116 0.19 -10.45 0.46
N VAL A 117 -0.69 -10.35 1.45
CA VAL A 117 -0.27 -10.09 2.83
C VAL A 117 0.58 -11.26 3.34
N ASN A 118 0.15 -12.49 3.10
CA ASN A 118 0.89 -13.67 3.55
C ASN A 118 2.25 -13.80 2.85
N LYS A 119 2.32 -13.42 1.58
CA LYS A 119 3.54 -13.57 0.79
C LYS A 119 4.56 -12.49 1.08
N TYR A 120 4.12 -11.24 1.28
CA TYR A 120 5.04 -10.09 1.30
C TYR A 120 5.19 -9.43 2.67
N ALA A 121 4.25 -9.58 3.57
CA ALA A 121 4.35 -8.93 4.88
C ALA A 121 5.38 -9.55 5.84
#